data_96357b6f6f78626f6c1eada8f527c937
#
_entry.id   96357b6f6f78626f6c1eada8f527c937
#
_cell.length_a   1.000
_cell.length_b   1.000
_cell.length_c   1.000
_cell.angle_alpha   90.00
_cell.angle_beta   90.00
_cell.angle_gamma   90.00
#
_symmetry.space_group_name_H-M   'P 1'
#
loop_
_entity.id
_entity.type
_entity.pdbx_description
1 polymer ?
#
loop_
_entity_poly.entity_id
_entity_poly.type
_entity_poly.pdbx_seq_one_letter_code
_entity_poly.pdbx_strand_id
1 'polypeptide(L)'
;VFSLKSEKSFGVGDFGDLRRMIDWAVITHQKVIQILPVNDTTMTHAWTDSYPYNSISIYAFHPMYADIKQMGTLKDKEAASKFNKKQKELNSLPAIDYEAVNQTKWEFFNLLFRQEGKKVLASKGFKDFFEANKEWLQPYAVFSYLRDAYKTPNFRKWPRHSVYNAEDIEKMCQPETVDYPHISLYYYIQYHLHLQLLSATEYARQHGVVLKGDIPIGISRNSVEAWTEPHYFNLNGQAGAPPDDFSINGQNWGFPTYNWDVMEKDGYRWWMKRFQKMAEYFDAYRIDHI
;
A
#
# COMPACT_ATOMS: atom_id res chain seq x y z
N VAL A 1 -6.21 0.33 10.66
CA VAL A 1 -4.93 0.98 11.01
C VAL A 1 -5.03 2.48 10.88
N PHE A 2 -5.51 3.00 9.75
CA PHE A 2 -5.55 4.44 9.45
C PHE A 2 -6.30 5.32 10.48
N SER A 3 -7.19 4.76 11.29
CA SER A 3 -7.91 5.47 12.37
C SER A 3 -7.26 5.29 13.76
N LEU A 4 -6.24 4.42 13.88
CA LEU A 4 -5.48 4.30 15.12
C LEU A 4 -4.60 5.52 15.32
N LYS A 5 -4.39 5.90 16.58
CA LYS A 5 -3.48 6.98 16.93
C LYS A 5 -2.94 6.74 18.33
N SER A 6 -1.64 6.81 18.49
CA SER A 6 -0.94 6.73 19.77
C SER A 6 0.03 7.89 19.93
N GLU A 7 0.62 8.04 21.08
CA GLU A 7 1.67 9.04 21.34
C GLU A 7 2.91 8.84 20.44
N LYS A 8 3.10 7.61 19.93
CA LYS A 8 4.24 7.25 19.07
C LYS A 8 3.93 7.33 17.59
N SER A 9 2.66 7.47 17.20
CA SER A 9 2.23 7.65 15.81
C SER A 9 2.83 8.91 15.20
N PHE A 10 2.77 9.01 13.89
CA PHE A 10 3.15 10.21 13.16
C PHE A 10 1.91 10.89 12.55
N GLY A 11 0.94 11.22 13.41
CA GLY A 11 -0.33 11.83 13.05
C GLY A 11 -1.42 10.87 12.59
N VAL A 12 -1.05 9.66 12.18
CA VAL A 12 -1.94 8.57 11.74
C VAL A 12 -1.39 7.25 12.26
N GLY A 13 -2.23 6.25 12.44
CA GLY A 13 -1.82 4.91 12.84
C GLY A 13 -0.95 4.21 11.79
N ASP A 14 0.07 3.52 12.25
CA ASP A 14 1.04 2.79 11.46
C ASP A 14 1.17 1.33 11.92
N PHE A 15 2.08 0.56 11.33
CA PHE A 15 2.28 -0.84 11.71
C PHE A 15 2.90 -1.01 13.10
N GLY A 16 3.56 0.02 13.63
CA GLY A 16 3.96 0.06 15.04
C GLY A 16 2.76 0.21 15.98
N ASP A 17 1.75 0.98 15.58
CA ASP A 17 0.49 1.10 16.32
C ASP A 17 -0.34 -0.18 16.25
N LEU A 18 -0.27 -0.93 15.16
CA LEU A 18 -0.90 -2.25 15.07
C LEU A 18 -0.36 -3.21 16.15
N ARG A 19 0.94 -3.19 16.42
CA ARG A 19 1.52 -3.99 17.53
C ARG A 19 0.96 -3.57 18.88
N ARG A 20 0.79 -2.28 19.15
CA ARG A 20 0.16 -1.78 20.39
C ARG A 20 -1.31 -2.18 20.50
N MET A 21 -2.00 -2.24 19.37
CA MET A 21 -3.37 -2.76 19.33
C MET A 21 -3.43 -4.26 19.63
N ILE A 22 -2.41 -5.01 19.25
CA ILE A 22 -2.28 -6.44 19.65
C ILE A 22 -2.05 -6.55 21.15
N ASP A 23 -1.18 -5.72 21.76
CA ASP A 23 -1.00 -5.68 23.22
C ASP A 23 -2.33 -5.40 23.94
N TRP A 24 -3.10 -4.43 23.43
CA TRP A 24 -4.44 -4.13 23.98
C TRP A 24 -5.39 -5.32 23.86
N ALA A 25 -5.39 -6.01 22.70
CA ALA A 25 -6.22 -7.20 22.50
C ALA A 25 -5.87 -8.32 23.50
N VAL A 26 -4.58 -8.54 23.76
CA VAL A 26 -4.12 -9.51 24.76
C VAL A 26 -4.63 -9.15 26.16
N ILE A 27 -4.47 -7.89 26.58
CA ILE A 27 -4.91 -7.41 27.92
C ILE A 27 -6.43 -7.51 28.08
N THR A 28 -7.19 -7.28 27.02
CA THR A 28 -8.66 -7.33 27.03
C THR A 28 -9.21 -8.71 26.63
N HIS A 29 -8.36 -9.72 26.49
CA HIS A 29 -8.70 -11.08 26.10
C HIS A 29 -9.40 -11.20 24.74
N GLN A 30 -9.20 -10.23 23.84
CA GLN A 30 -9.65 -10.32 22.45
C GLN A 30 -8.74 -11.28 21.66
N LYS A 31 -9.35 -12.11 20.81
CA LYS A 31 -8.63 -13.13 20.03
C LYS A 31 -8.47 -12.79 18.56
N VAL A 32 -9.23 -11.84 18.07
CA VAL A 32 -9.22 -11.45 16.66
C VAL A 32 -9.19 -9.92 16.53
N ILE A 33 -8.27 -9.42 15.73
CA ILE A 33 -8.25 -8.03 15.29
C ILE A 33 -8.54 -8.03 13.80
N GLN A 34 -9.67 -7.44 13.39
CA GLN A 34 -9.96 -7.17 12.00
C GLN A 34 -9.47 -5.76 11.64
N ILE A 35 -8.73 -5.66 10.55
CA ILE A 35 -8.30 -4.37 9.99
C ILE A 35 -8.90 -4.16 8.61
N LEU A 36 -9.16 -2.91 8.26
CA LEU A 36 -9.53 -2.52 6.90
C LEU A 36 -8.35 -2.70 5.95
N PRO A 37 -8.58 -2.68 4.62
CA PRO A 37 -7.50 -2.84 3.66
C PRO A 37 -6.32 -1.91 3.92
N VAL A 38 -5.12 -2.42 3.77
CA VAL A 38 -3.85 -1.68 3.96
C VAL A 38 -3.10 -1.45 2.65
N ASN A 39 -3.74 -1.81 1.54
CA ASN A 39 -3.18 -1.63 0.21
C ASN A 39 -2.98 -0.15 -0.13
N ASP A 40 -2.07 0.11 -1.06
CA ASP A 40 -1.80 1.48 -1.51
C ASP A 40 -2.98 2.03 -2.32
N THR A 41 -3.46 3.19 -1.90
CA THR A 41 -4.56 3.95 -2.51
C THR A 41 -4.12 5.32 -3.01
N THR A 42 -2.81 5.55 -3.13
CA THR A 42 -2.24 6.83 -3.52
C THR A 42 -2.53 7.15 -4.98
N MET A 43 -3.44 8.07 -5.22
CA MET A 43 -3.83 8.55 -6.55
C MET A 43 -3.24 9.93 -6.87
N THR A 44 -3.41 10.87 -5.96
CA THR A 44 -3.11 12.30 -6.15
C THR A 44 -2.35 12.92 -4.99
N HIS A 45 -2.01 12.14 -3.97
CA HIS A 45 -1.45 12.58 -2.69
C HIS A 45 -2.38 13.49 -1.87
N ALA A 46 -3.68 13.58 -2.25
CA ALA A 46 -4.70 14.32 -1.51
C ALA A 46 -5.30 13.47 -0.37
N TRP A 47 -6.06 14.12 0.52
CA TRP A 47 -6.71 13.43 1.65
C TRP A 47 -7.64 12.28 1.23
N THR A 48 -8.22 12.35 0.03
CA THR A 48 -9.07 11.30 -0.55
C THR A 48 -8.35 9.96 -0.71
N ASP A 49 -7.02 9.98 -0.81
CA ASP A 49 -6.20 8.78 -0.93
C ASP A 49 -6.16 7.97 0.38
N SER A 50 -6.70 8.51 1.49
CA SER A 50 -6.86 7.78 2.75
C SER A 50 -8.02 6.76 2.72
N TYR A 51 -8.88 6.79 1.71
CA TYR A 51 -10.01 5.84 1.58
C TYR A 51 -9.49 4.43 1.19
N PRO A 52 -9.64 3.42 2.08
CA PRO A 52 -8.86 2.19 1.98
C PRO A 52 -9.31 1.23 0.86
N TYR A 53 -10.49 1.46 0.27
CA TYR A 53 -11.04 0.53 -0.74
C TYR A 53 -10.73 0.88 -2.19
N ASN A 54 -10.15 2.06 -2.46
CA ASN A 54 -9.79 2.49 -3.82
C ASN A 54 -8.32 2.21 -4.12
N SER A 55 -7.90 0.95 -4.04
CA SER A 55 -6.50 0.58 -4.18
C SER A 55 -5.97 0.73 -5.61
N ILE A 56 -4.74 1.23 -5.71
CA ILE A 56 -3.96 1.26 -6.95
C ILE A 56 -3.16 -0.02 -7.17
N SER A 57 -3.03 -0.84 -6.15
CA SER A 57 -2.41 -2.17 -6.22
C SER A 57 -3.00 -3.09 -5.16
N ILE A 58 -3.22 -4.35 -5.54
CA ILE A 58 -3.65 -5.40 -4.62
C ILE A 58 -2.51 -5.99 -3.79
N TYR A 59 -1.27 -5.62 -4.10
CA TYR A 59 -0.06 -6.16 -3.48
C TYR A 59 0.66 -5.14 -2.62
N ALA A 60 0.81 -3.91 -3.12
CA ALA A 60 1.56 -2.86 -2.45
C ALA A 60 0.81 -2.30 -1.24
N PHE A 61 1.55 -1.95 -0.19
CA PHE A 61 1.01 -1.30 1.00
C PHE A 61 1.09 0.21 0.90
N HIS A 62 0.10 0.88 1.50
CA HIS A 62 0.06 2.34 1.51
C HIS A 62 1.23 2.91 2.35
N PRO A 63 2.05 3.80 1.78
CA PRO A 63 3.21 4.39 2.46
C PRO A 63 2.88 5.07 3.79
N MET A 64 1.66 5.55 3.95
CA MET A 64 1.17 6.17 5.19
C MET A 64 1.28 5.25 6.41
N TYR A 65 1.23 3.90 6.23
CA TYR A 65 1.30 2.94 7.33
C TYR A 65 2.71 2.62 7.81
N ALA A 66 3.74 3.20 7.19
CA ALA A 66 5.11 3.02 7.66
C ALA A 66 5.31 3.70 9.03
N ASP A 67 5.80 2.93 10.01
CA ASP A 67 6.43 3.49 11.19
C ASP A 67 7.82 3.98 10.81
N ILE A 68 7.95 5.28 10.56
CA ILE A 68 9.18 5.86 10.04
C ILE A 68 10.34 5.75 11.02
N LYS A 69 10.09 5.62 12.32
CA LYS A 69 11.14 5.44 13.33
C LYS A 69 11.76 4.06 13.28
N GLN A 70 11.01 3.06 12.83
CA GLN A 70 11.53 1.71 12.60
C GLN A 70 12.31 1.57 11.28
N MET A 71 12.16 2.50 10.35
CA MET A 71 12.91 2.48 9.10
C MET A 71 14.38 2.85 9.29
N GLY A 72 14.67 3.79 10.20
CA GLY A 72 16.01 4.24 10.49
C GLY A 72 16.04 5.63 11.14
N THR A 73 17.26 6.13 11.39
CA THR A 73 17.47 7.44 12.01
C THR A 73 18.23 8.35 11.06
N LEU A 74 17.74 9.56 10.87
CA LEU A 74 18.43 10.57 10.09
C LEU A 74 19.72 11.01 10.83
N LYS A 75 20.84 11.05 10.11
CA LYS A 75 22.12 11.53 10.64
C LYS A 75 22.15 13.03 10.85
N ASP A 76 21.41 13.75 10.02
CA ASP A 76 21.21 15.19 10.18
C ASP A 76 20.31 15.45 11.39
N LYS A 77 20.94 16.05 12.45
CA LYS A 77 20.25 16.32 13.72
C LYS A 77 19.18 17.39 13.61
N GLU A 78 19.34 18.35 12.71
CA GLU A 78 18.37 19.42 12.49
C GLU A 78 17.12 18.84 11.80
N ALA A 79 17.31 18.04 10.73
CA ALA A 79 16.23 17.32 10.09
C ALA A 79 15.51 16.40 11.07
N ALA A 80 16.24 15.59 11.85
CA ALA A 80 15.65 14.69 12.85
C ALA A 80 14.82 15.47 13.89
N SER A 81 15.32 16.63 14.36
CA SER A 81 14.58 17.51 15.28
C SER A 81 13.30 18.06 14.65
N LYS A 82 13.36 18.49 13.38
CA LYS A 82 12.18 18.95 12.62
C LYS A 82 11.09 17.87 12.56
N PHE A 83 11.45 16.64 12.25
CA PHE A 83 10.48 15.52 12.21
C PHE A 83 9.88 15.20 13.58
N ASN A 84 10.68 15.25 14.65
CA ASN A 84 10.16 15.04 16.01
C ASN A 84 9.17 16.15 16.42
N LYS A 85 9.43 17.39 16.03
CA LYS A 85 8.50 18.50 16.25
C LYS A 85 7.21 18.29 15.45
N LYS A 86 7.35 17.93 14.17
CA LYS A 86 6.20 17.70 13.28
C LYS A 86 5.34 16.51 13.76
N GLN A 87 5.94 15.46 14.31
CA GLN A 87 5.22 14.36 14.94
C GLN A 87 4.30 14.84 16.05
N LYS A 88 4.83 15.65 16.98
CA LYS A 88 4.05 16.19 18.10
C LYS A 88 2.90 17.07 17.59
N GLU A 89 3.20 17.93 16.60
CA GLU A 89 2.19 18.79 15.97
C GLU A 89 1.05 17.96 15.37
N LEU A 90 1.36 17.00 14.49
CA LEU A 90 0.36 16.18 13.82
C LEU A 90 -0.43 15.28 14.80
N ASN A 91 0.24 14.78 15.85
CA ASN A 91 -0.44 14.00 16.88
C ASN A 91 -1.37 14.85 17.78
N SER A 92 -1.14 16.13 17.93
CA SER A 92 -1.98 17.02 18.74
C SER A 92 -3.26 17.48 18.03
N LEU A 93 -3.37 17.26 16.72
CA LEU A 93 -4.55 17.65 15.94
C LEU A 93 -5.79 16.87 16.39
N PRO A 94 -6.96 17.51 16.48
CA PRO A 94 -8.22 16.86 16.85
C PRO A 94 -8.72 15.87 15.79
N ALA A 95 -8.36 16.09 14.54
CA ALA A 95 -8.62 15.18 13.40
C ALA A 95 -7.31 14.89 12.67
N ILE A 96 -7.28 13.78 11.94
CA ILE A 96 -6.10 13.39 11.16
C ILE A 96 -6.00 14.26 9.92
N ASP A 97 -4.87 14.91 9.75
CA ASP A 97 -4.49 15.61 8.51
C ASP A 97 -3.69 14.64 7.63
N TYR A 98 -4.40 13.89 6.79
CA TYR A 98 -3.79 12.88 5.93
C TYR A 98 -2.79 13.46 4.92
N GLU A 99 -3.04 14.65 4.41
CA GLU A 99 -2.13 15.30 3.45
C GLU A 99 -0.82 15.70 4.12
N ALA A 100 -0.90 16.37 5.27
CA ALA A 100 0.29 16.76 6.03
C ALA A 100 1.08 15.53 6.52
N VAL A 101 0.41 14.47 6.93
CA VAL A 101 1.06 13.19 7.28
C VAL A 101 1.79 12.60 6.07
N ASN A 102 1.13 12.47 4.93
CA ASN A 102 1.72 11.91 3.73
C ASN A 102 2.91 12.75 3.27
N GLN A 103 2.75 14.06 3.13
CA GLN A 103 3.83 14.97 2.74
C GLN A 103 5.05 14.78 3.66
N THR A 104 4.83 14.77 4.98
CA THR A 104 5.92 14.66 5.95
C THR A 104 6.62 13.30 5.87
N LYS A 105 5.86 12.19 5.72
CA LYS A 105 6.44 10.85 5.57
C LYS A 105 7.23 10.73 4.26
N TRP A 106 6.74 11.30 3.16
CA TRP A 106 7.48 11.32 1.89
C TRP A 106 8.77 12.14 1.95
N GLU A 107 8.79 13.28 2.67
CA GLU A 107 10.03 14.01 2.96
C GLU A 107 11.04 13.11 3.71
N PHE A 108 10.56 12.39 4.73
CA PHE A 108 11.40 11.47 5.51
C PHE A 108 11.94 10.34 4.65
N PHE A 109 11.10 9.67 3.85
CA PHE A 109 11.52 8.59 2.95
C PHE A 109 12.62 9.04 2.00
N ASN A 110 12.47 10.20 1.38
CA ASN A 110 13.48 10.76 0.47
C ASN A 110 14.81 11.02 1.17
N LEU A 111 14.80 11.60 2.36
CA LEU A 111 16.03 11.88 3.13
C LEU A 111 16.72 10.59 3.56
N LEU A 112 15.97 9.66 4.11
CA LEU A 112 16.52 8.39 4.59
C LEU A 112 17.02 7.53 3.42
N PHE A 113 16.29 7.48 2.32
CA PHE A 113 16.72 6.76 1.12
C PHE A 113 18.02 7.32 0.54
N ARG A 114 18.18 8.65 0.47
CA ARG A 114 19.46 9.27 0.06
C ARG A 114 20.60 8.89 0.99
N GLN A 115 20.34 8.75 2.30
CA GLN A 115 21.33 8.41 3.31
C GLN A 115 21.78 6.95 3.24
N GLU A 116 20.83 6.00 3.08
CA GLU A 116 21.14 4.57 3.27
C GLU A 116 20.51 3.64 2.22
N GLY A 117 19.75 4.18 1.26
CA GLY A 117 19.05 3.38 0.27
C GLY A 117 19.97 2.40 -0.47
N LYS A 118 21.16 2.84 -0.92
CA LYS A 118 22.13 1.96 -1.58
C LYS A 118 22.55 0.76 -0.69
N LYS A 119 22.73 1.01 0.61
CA LYS A 119 23.10 -0.06 1.56
C LYS A 119 21.95 -1.05 1.74
N VAL A 120 20.73 -0.55 1.89
CA VAL A 120 19.53 -1.39 2.05
C VAL A 120 19.27 -2.22 0.80
N LEU A 121 19.28 -1.60 -0.38
CA LEU A 121 19.07 -2.29 -1.67
C LEU A 121 20.16 -3.34 -1.97
N ALA A 122 21.37 -3.17 -1.44
CA ALA A 122 22.44 -4.15 -1.57
C ALA A 122 22.37 -5.30 -0.55
N SER A 123 21.52 -5.20 0.47
CA SER A 123 21.40 -6.19 1.54
C SER A 123 20.80 -7.51 1.03
N LYS A 124 21.19 -8.62 1.68
CA LYS A 124 20.61 -9.93 1.35
C LYS A 124 19.10 -9.95 1.56
N GLY A 125 18.61 -9.39 2.67
CA GLY A 125 17.18 -9.37 2.97
C GLY A 125 16.36 -8.63 1.91
N PHE A 126 16.86 -7.49 1.42
CA PHE A 126 16.19 -6.79 0.32
C PHE A 126 16.22 -7.61 -0.98
N LYS A 127 17.37 -8.22 -1.32
CA LYS A 127 17.47 -9.03 -2.55
C LYS A 127 16.52 -10.22 -2.52
N ASP A 128 16.44 -10.92 -1.40
CA ASP A 128 15.50 -12.04 -1.22
C ASP A 128 14.04 -11.55 -1.36
N PHE A 129 13.70 -10.41 -0.74
CA PHE A 129 12.37 -9.79 -0.89
C PHE A 129 12.09 -9.38 -2.35
N PHE A 130 13.04 -8.75 -3.02
CA PHE A 130 12.89 -8.28 -4.39
C PHE A 130 12.65 -9.45 -5.35
N GLU A 131 13.47 -10.51 -5.27
CA GLU A 131 13.31 -11.69 -6.14
C GLU A 131 11.97 -12.39 -5.93
N ALA A 132 11.50 -12.48 -4.69
CA ALA A 132 10.20 -13.07 -4.38
C ALA A 132 9.00 -12.21 -4.86
N ASN A 133 9.20 -10.92 -5.09
CA ASN A 133 8.12 -9.96 -5.33
C ASN A 133 8.24 -9.17 -6.64
N LYS A 134 9.31 -9.33 -7.40
CA LYS A 134 9.61 -8.50 -8.58
C LYS A 134 8.49 -8.47 -9.62
N GLU A 135 7.71 -9.54 -9.74
CA GLU A 135 6.61 -9.66 -10.70
C GLU A 135 5.57 -8.54 -10.52
N TRP A 136 5.25 -8.19 -9.28
CA TRP A 136 4.31 -7.10 -8.97
C TRP A 136 5.01 -5.79 -8.59
N LEU A 137 6.17 -5.88 -7.95
CA LEU A 137 6.87 -4.74 -7.36
C LEU A 137 7.45 -3.80 -8.41
N GLN A 138 8.00 -4.33 -9.51
CA GLN A 138 8.51 -3.52 -10.62
C GLN A 138 7.39 -2.74 -11.31
N PRO A 139 6.30 -3.35 -11.79
CA PRO A 139 5.19 -2.62 -12.37
C PRO A 139 4.59 -1.58 -11.42
N TYR A 140 4.42 -1.92 -10.14
CA TYR A 140 3.91 -0.99 -9.14
C TYR A 140 4.81 0.24 -8.98
N ALA A 141 6.12 0.05 -8.85
CA ALA A 141 7.06 1.14 -8.65
C ALA A 141 7.14 2.05 -9.88
N VAL A 142 7.15 1.47 -11.07
CA VAL A 142 7.14 2.24 -12.33
C VAL A 142 5.81 2.97 -12.51
N PHE A 143 4.67 2.32 -12.26
CA PHE A 143 3.36 2.98 -12.28
C PHE A 143 3.32 4.18 -11.35
N SER A 144 3.77 4.00 -10.11
CA SER A 144 3.78 5.06 -9.09
C SER A 144 4.71 6.22 -9.49
N TYR A 145 5.88 5.92 -10.03
CA TYR A 145 6.79 6.92 -10.59
C TYR A 145 6.15 7.71 -11.75
N LEU A 146 5.57 7.01 -12.72
CA LEU A 146 4.93 7.64 -13.89
C LEU A 146 3.69 8.45 -13.50
N ARG A 147 2.88 7.95 -12.55
CA ARG A 147 1.76 8.70 -11.96
C ARG A 147 2.23 10.06 -11.43
N ASP A 148 3.32 10.07 -10.66
CA ASP A 148 3.85 11.29 -10.05
C ASP A 148 4.51 12.19 -11.08
N ALA A 149 5.26 11.63 -12.02
CA ALA A 149 5.90 12.38 -13.12
C ALA A 149 4.88 13.06 -14.04
N TYR A 150 3.81 12.35 -14.37
CA TYR A 150 2.73 12.87 -15.23
C TYR A 150 1.59 13.54 -14.45
N LYS A 151 1.67 13.55 -13.10
CA LYS A 151 0.67 14.15 -12.20
C LYS A 151 -0.75 13.64 -12.44
N THR A 152 -0.89 12.37 -12.80
CA THR A 152 -2.18 11.72 -13.01
C THR A 152 -2.06 10.21 -12.89
N PRO A 153 -2.97 9.54 -12.12
CA PRO A 153 -3.04 8.08 -12.07
C PRO A 153 -3.67 7.49 -13.33
N ASN A 154 -4.31 8.31 -14.16
CA ASN A 154 -4.95 7.84 -15.39
C ASN A 154 -3.91 7.53 -16.46
N PHE A 155 -3.39 6.30 -16.43
CA PHE A 155 -2.36 5.84 -17.34
C PHE A 155 -2.75 5.95 -18.83
N ARG A 156 -4.03 5.94 -19.17
CA ARG A 156 -4.51 6.13 -20.56
C ARG A 156 -4.21 7.54 -21.08
N LYS A 157 -3.96 8.51 -20.19
CA LYS A 157 -3.57 9.89 -20.56
C LYS A 157 -2.06 10.11 -20.54
N TRP A 158 -1.26 9.11 -20.19
CA TRP A 158 0.19 9.24 -20.19
C TRP A 158 0.71 9.35 -21.63
N PRO A 159 1.66 10.26 -21.90
CA PRO A 159 2.21 10.44 -23.24
C PRO A 159 3.06 9.24 -23.70
N ARG A 160 3.59 8.46 -22.74
CA ARG A 160 4.30 7.20 -22.95
C ARG A 160 3.82 6.20 -21.92
N HIS A 161 3.93 4.90 -22.25
CA HIS A 161 3.56 3.80 -21.35
C HIS A 161 2.06 3.76 -20.98
N SER A 162 1.18 4.39 -21.79
CA SER A 162 -0.28 4.27 -21.63
C SER A 162 -0.78 2.84 -21.84
N VAL A 163 -0.03 2.05 -22.60
CA VAL A 163 -0.17 0.59 -22.73
C VAL A 163 1.04 -0.05 -22.06
N TYR A 164 0.77 -1.04 -21.20
CA TYR A 164 1.83 -1.77 -20.51
C TYR A 164 2.67 -2.58 -21.49
N ASN A 165 3.98 -2.50 -21.34
CA ASN A 165 4.95 -3.34 -22.03
C ASN A 165 6.02 -3.80 -21.04
N ALA A 166 6.09 -5.10 -20.80
CA ALA A 166 6.97 -5.67 -19.77
C ALA A 166 8.46 -5.38 -20.06
N GLU A 167 8.90 -5.43 -21.32
CA GLU A 167 10.29 -5.16 -21.69
C GLU A 167 10.70 -3.71 -21.42
N ASP A 168 9.80 -2.75 -21.69
CA ASP A 168 10.06 -1.34 -21.42
C ASP A 168 10.13 -1.06 -19.92
N ILE A 169 9.25 -1.70 -19.14
CA ILE A 169 9.27 -1.59 -17.67
C ILE A 169 10.55 -2.20 -17.10
N GLU A 170 10.97 -3.36 -17.59
CA GLU A 170 12.22 -3.98 -17.16
C GLU A 170 13.43 -3.09 -17.47
N LYS A 171 13.46 -2.45 -18.66
CA LYS A 171 14.53 -1.48 -19.01
C LYS A 171 14.54 -0.29 -18.06
N MET A 172 13.38 0.29 -17.73
CA MET A 172 13.30 1.41 -16.75
C MET A 172 13.80 1.02 -15.34
N CYS A 173 13.67 -0.24 -14.98
CA CYS A 173 14.10 -0.78 -13.69
C CYS A 173 15.61 -1.10 -13.61
N GLN A 174 16.39 -0.85 -14.69
CA GLN A 174 17.84 -1.11 -14.64
C GLN A 174 18.57 -0.01 -13.86
N PRO A 175 19.56 -0.37 -13.03
CA PRO A 175 20.26 0.58 -12.15
C PRO A 175 20.96 1.75 -12.87
N GLU A 176 21.25 1.58 -14.14
CA GLU A 176 21.95 2.57 -14.99
C GLU A 176 21.03 3.65 -15.55
N THR A 177 19.71 3.48 -15.42
CA THR A 177 18.74 4.43 -15.96
C THR A 177 18.58 5.65 -15.06
N VAL A 178 18.21 6.78 -15.68
CA VAL A 178 17.96 8.04 -14.96
C VAL A 178 16.72 7.94 -14.06
N ASP A 179 15.81 7.02 -14.36
CA ASP A 179 14.55 6.80 -13.64
C ASP A 179 14.73 5.91 -12.41
N TYR A 180 15.77 5.07 -12.40
CA TYR A 180 16.00 4.06 -11.36
C TYR A 180 16.03 4.63 -9.93
N PRO A 181 16.66 5.78 -9.63
CA PRO A 181 16.64 6.33 -8.27
C PRO A 181 15.22 6.63 -7.76
N HIS A 182 14.32 7.03 -8.66
CA HIS A 182 12.92 7.31 -8.32
C HIS A 182 12.12 6.03 -8.16
N ILE A 183 12.31 5.06 -9.05
CA ILE A 183 11.66 3.74 -9.01
C ILE A 183 12.11 2.96 -7.78
N SER A 184 13.40 2.93 -7.49
CA SER A 184 13.96 2.17 -6.38
C SER A 184 13.61 2.72 -4.99
N LEU A 185 13.19 3.99 -4.89
CA LEU A 185 12.60 4.54 -3.68
C LEU A 185 11.29 3.79 -3.30
N TYR A 186 10.46 3.45 -4.29
CA TYR A 186 9.25 2.64 -4.03
C TYR A 186 9.59 1.23 -3.57
N TYR A 187 10.64 0.60 -4.13
CA TYR A 187 11.13 -0.69 -3.64
C TYR A 187 11.55 -0.62 -2.18
N TYR A 188 12.30 0.41 -1.84
CA TYR A 188 12.77 0.66 -0.48
C TYR A 188 11.60 0.82 0.51
N ILE A 189 10.61 1.62 0.16
CA ILE A 189 9.42 1.86 0.99
C ILE A 189 8.65 0.55 1.18
N GLN A 190 8.37 -0.18 0.10
CA GLN A 190 7.61 -1.44 0.17
C GLN A 190 8.34 -2.52 0.95
N TYR A 191 9.67 -2.57 0.87
CA TYR A 191 10.46 -3.48 1.68
C TYR A 191 10.31 -3.20 3.18
N HIS A 192 10.38 -1.94 3.59
CA HIS A 192 10.18 -1.58 4.99
C HIS A 192 8.75 -1.86 5.48
N LEU A 193 7.76 -1.57 4.66
CA LEU A 193 6.36 -1.88 4.97
C LEU A 193 6.14 -3.40 5.13
N HIS A 194 6.72 -4.20 4.23
CA HIS A 194 6.71 -5.66 4.33
C HIS A 194 7.28 -6.14 5.68
N LEU A 195 8.49 -5.68 6.04
CA LEU A 195 9.12 -6.07 7.30
C LEU A 195 8.29 -5.68 8.52
N GLN A 196 7.70 -4.50 8.52
CA GLN A 196 6.93 -3.99 9.64
C GLN A 196 5.60 -4.74 9.81
N LEU A 197 4.87 -4.98 8.72
CA LEU A 197 3.62 -5.74 8.80
C LEU A 197 3.89 -7.20 9.15
N LEU A 198 4.90 -7.83 8.56
CA LEU A 198 5.30 -9.19 8.90
C LEU A 198 5.67 -9.31 10.39
N SER A 199 6.45 -8.36 10.91
CA SER A 199 6.78 -8.31 12.34
C SER A 199 5.54 -8.15 13.23
N ALA A 200 4.55 -7.37 12.83
CA ALA A 200 3.29 -7.24 13.56
C ALA A 200 2.47 -8.54 13.52
N THR A 201 2.45 -9.21 12.38
CA THR A 201 1.78 -10.50 12.20
C THR A 201 2.40 -11.60 13.06
N GLU A 202 3.72 -11.73 13.03
CA GLU A 202 4.43 -12.69 13.87
C GLU A 202 4.21 -12.42 15.35
N TYR A 203 4.21 -11.15 15.74
CA TYR A 203 3.91 -10.74 17.10
C TYR A 203 2.49 -11.13 17.53
N ALA A 204 1.50 -10.93 16.67
CA ALA A 204 0.12 -11.35 16.92
C ALA A 204 0.01 -12.87 17.12
N ARG A 205 0.63 -13.65 16.23
CA ARG A 205 0.67 -15.13 16.32
C ARG A 205 1.30 -15.61 17.61
N GLN A 206 2.43 -15.03 18.02
CA GLN A 206 3.11 -15.36 19.29
C GLN A 206 2.24 -15.08 20.53
N HIS A 207 1.30 -14.12 20.42
CA HIS A 207 0.40 -13.73 21.52
C HIS A 207 -1.00 -14.34 21.40
N GLY A 208 -1.21 -15.25 20.45
CA GLY A 208 -2.49 -15.94 20.26
C GLY A 208 -3.61 -15.02 19.77
N VAL A 209 -3.26 -13.99 19.00
CA VAL A 209 -4.18 -13.03 18.37
C VAL A 209 -4.17 -13.26 16.86
N VAL A 210 -5.34 -13.50 16.28
CA VAL A 210 -5.55 -13.64 14.83
C VAL A 210 -5.64 -12.26 14.20
N LEU A 211 -4.81 -11.97 13.22
CA LEU A 211 -5.00 -10.82 12.35
C LEU A 211 -5.90 -11.21 11.16
N LYS A 212 -7.06 -10.56 11.09
CA LYS A 212 -8.02 -10.71 10.00
C LYS A 212 -7.92 -9.50 9.07
N GLY A 213 -7.46 -9.75 7.84
CA GLY A 213 -7.40 -8.73 6.79
C GLY A 213 -8.76 -8.52 6.13
N ASP A 214 -8.90 -7.39 5.46
CA ASP A 214 -10.05 -7.08 4.62
C ASP A 214 -9.57 -6.96 3.15
N ILE A 215 -10.23 -7.66 2.26
CA ILE A 215 -9.90 -7.68 0.84
C ILE A 215 -10.85 -6.74 0.12
N PRO A 216 -10.36 -5.63 -0.49
CA PRO A 216 -11.19 -4.77 -1.31
C PRO A 216 -11.90 -5.58 -2.39
N ILE A 217 -13.19 -5.31 -2.60
CA ILE A 217 -13.99 -6.00 -3.62
C ILE A 217 -13.40 -5.84 -5.02
N GLY A 218 -12.91 -4.65 -5.35
CA GLY A 218 -12.42 -4.32 -6.67
C GLY A 218 -11.03 -3.70 -6.65
N ILE A 219 -10.66 -3.22 -7.81
CA ILE A 219 -9.48 -2.41 -8.06
C ILE A 219 -9.90 -1.04 -8.61
N SER A 220 -9.04 -0.04 -8.50
CA SER A 220 -9.25 1.20 -9.22
C SER A 220 -9.12 0.99 -10.73
N ARG A 221 -9.91 1.74 -11.52
CA ARG A 221 -9.70 1.81 -12.98
C ARG A 221 -8.33 2.34 -13.37
N ASN A 222 -7.69 3.05 -12.46
CA ASN A 222 -6.37 3.65 -12.59
C ASN A 222 -5.39 2.92 -11.66
N SER A 223 -5.44 1.60 -11.64
CA SER A 223 -4.55 0.75 -10.85
C SER A 223 -3.47 0.10 -11.71
N VAL A 224 -2.48 -0.44 -11.05
CA VAL A 224 -1.43 -1.27 -11.65
C VAL A 224 -2.05 -2.46 -12.37
N GLU A 225 -2.99 -3.17 -11.74
CA GLU A 225 -3.62 -4.36 -12.28
C GLU A 225 -4.47 -4.04 -13.52
N ALA A 226 -5.17 -2.90 -13.54
CA ALA A 226 -5.89 -2.44 -14.72
C ALA A 226 -4.96 -2.06 -15.89
N TRP A 227 -3.71 -1.69 -15.59
CA TRP A 227 -2.70 -1.37 -16.56
C TRP A 227 -1.97 -2.62 -17.08
N THR A 228 -1.57 -3.54 -16.19
CA THR A 228 -0.78 -4.73 -16.51
C THR A 228 -1.61 -5.89 -17.04
N GLU A 229 -2.81 -6.08 -16.49
CA GLU A 229 -3.66 -7.24 -16.74
C GLU A 229 -5.12 -6.85 -17.08
N PRO A 230 -5.34 -5.91 -18.03
CA PRO A 230 -6.68 -5.35 -18.32
C PRO A 230 -7.71 -6.40 -18.76
N HIS A 231 -7.28 -7.55 -19.26
CA HIS A 231 -8.14 -8.62 -19.74
C HIS A 231 -8.97 -9.29 -18.62
N TYR A 232 -8.53 -9.18 -17.36
CA TYR A 232 -9.29 -9.68 -16.22
C TYR A 232 -10.44 -8.76 -15.77
N PHE A 233 -10.59 -7.58 -16.39
CA PHE A 233 -11.52 -6.55 -15.92
C PHE A 233 -12.39 -6.01 -17.04
N ASN A 234 -13.67 -5.80 -16.75
CA ASN A 234 -14.61 -5.08 -17.61
C ASN A 234 -14.46 -3.58 -17.34
N LEU A 235 -13.48 -2.95 -17.98
CA LEU A 235 -13.12 -1.55 -17.74
C LEU A 235 -14.19 -0.55 -18.23
N ASN A 236 -15.20 -0.98 -18.97
CA ASN A 236 -16.36 -0.20 -19.40
C ASN A 236 -17.58 -0.40 -18.50
N GLY A 237 -17.55 -1.39 -17.59
CA GLY A 237 -18.57 -1.65 -16.57
C GLY A 237 -18.27 -0.98 -15.23
N GLN A 238 -19.21 -0.96 -14.31
CA GLN A 238 -19.04 -0.44 -12.94
C GLN A 238 -19.72 -1.36 -11.94
N ALA A 239 -19.00 -1.67 -10.86
CA ALA A 239 -19.57 -2.36 -9.72
C ALA A 239 -20.32 -1.37 -8.83
N GLY A 240 -21.34 -1.86 -8.16
CA GLY A 240 -22.18 -1.10 -7.24
C GLY A 240 -23.14 -2.02 -6.49
N ALA A 241 -24.02 -1.44 -5.68
CA ALA A 241 -25.08 -2.15 -4.99
C ALA A 241 -26.45 -1.70 -5.50
N PRO A 242 -27.45 -2.60 -5.56
CA PRO A 242 -28.83 -2.22 -5.85
C PRO A 242 -29.39 -1.32 -4.75
N PRO A 243 -30.54 -0.67 -4.98
CA PRO A 243 -31.27 0.06 -3.94
C PRO A 243 -31.56 -0.81 -2.72
N ASP A 244 -31.33 -0.24 -1.53
CA ASP A 244 -31.61 -0.84 -0.24
C ASP A 244 -32.13 0.19 0.77
N ASP A 245 -32.33 -0.18 2.03
CA ASP A 245 -32.82 0.70 3.09
C ASP A 245 -31.84 1.85 3.43
N PHE A 246 -30.56 1.72 3.06
CA PHE A 246 -29.52 2.72 3.29
C PHE A 246 -29.30 3.64 2.09
N SER A 247 -29.63 3.19 0.87
CA SER A 247 -29.45 3.94 -0.37
C SER A 247 -30.60 3.67 -1.35
N ILE A 248 -31.58 4.56 -1.38
CA ILE A 248 -32.78 4.44 -2.22
C ILE A 248 -32.43 4.35 -3.72
N ASN A 249 -31.36 4.96 -4.15
CA ASN A 249 -30.91 4.96 -5.55
C ASN A 249 -29.83 3.88 -5.84
N GLY A 250 -29.54 3.01 -4.86
CA GLY A 250 -28.39 2.12 -4.94
C GLY A 250 -27.05 2.86 -4.84
N GLN A 251 -25.96 2.14 -5.04
CA GLN A 251 -24.62 2.69 -4.94
C GLN A 251 -23.82 2.37 -6.21
N ASN A 252 -23.05 3.34 -6.69
CA ASN A 252 -22.05 3.14 -7.73
C ASN A 252 -20.67 3.36 -7.11
N TRP A 253 -19.87 2.28 -7.03
CA TRP A 253 -18.52 2.34 -6.43
C TRP A 253 -17.43 2.71 -7.44
N GLY A 254 -17.78 2.79 -8.73
CA GLY A 254 -16.82 3.18 -9.78
C GLY A 254 -15.75 2.14 -10.14
N PHE A 255 -15.69 1.01 -9.45
CA PHE A 255 -14.75 -0.05 -9.74
C PHE A 255 -15.15 -0.81 -11.01
N PRO A 256 -14.20 -1.28 -11.85
CA PRO A 256 -14.51 -2.20 -12.91
C PRO A 256 -15.03 -3.53 -12.34
N THR A 257 -15.89 -4.20 -13.05
CA THR A 257 -16.29 -5.57 -12.71
C THR A 257 -15.25 -6.56 -13.22
N TYR A 258 -15.22 -7.77 -12.64
CA TYR A 258 -14.33 -8.83 -13.09
C TYR A 258 -14.85 -9.51 -14.36
N ASN A 259 -13.93 -9.88 -15.24
CA ASN A 259 -14.21 -10.73 -16.40
C ASN A 259 -14.07 -12.20 -15.99
N TRP A 260 -15.13 -12.72 -15.35
CA TRP A 260 -15.13 -14.06 -14.80
C TRP A 260 -14.89 -15.14 -15.85
N ASP A 261 -15.38 -14.97 -17.09
CA ASP A 261 -15.18 -15.93 -18.19
C ASP A 261 -13.70 -16.07 -18.58
N VAL A 262 -12.93 -15.02 -18.43
CA VAL A 262 -11.48 -15.06 -18.67
C VAL A 262 -10.76 -15.68 -17.48
N MET A 263 -11.15 -15.30 -16.26
CA MET A 263 -10.55 -15.85 -15.04
C MET A 263 -10.79 -17.34 -14.87
N GLU A 264 -11.98 -17.83 -15.23
CA GLU A 264 -12.29 -19.27 -15.20
C GLU A 264 -11.35 -20.08 -16.10
N LYS A 265 -11.06 -19.58 -17.30
CA LYS A 265 -10.20 -20.29 -18.28
C LYS A 265 -8.77 -20.51 -17.81
N ASP A 266 -8.27 -19.67 -16.93
CA ASP A 266 -6.92 -19.81 -16.35
C ASP A 266 -6.93 -20.35 -14.92
N GLY A 267 -8.08 -20.82 -14.42
CA GLY A 267 -8.25 -21.37 -13.08
C GLY A 267 -8.19 -20.32 -11.98
N TYR A 268 -8.68 -19.10 -12.26
CA TYR A 268 -8.70 -17.99 -11.30
C TYR A 268 -7.32 -17.60 -10.75
N ARG A 269 -6.28 -17.71 -11.58
CA ARG A 269 -4.88 -17.47 -11.20
C ARG A 269 -4.67 -16.11 -10.52
N TRP A 270 -5.33 -15.08 -11.00
CA TRP A 270 -5.25 -13.74 -10.42
C TRP A 270 -5.70 -13.73 -8.93
N TRP A 271 -6.83 -14.37 -8.63
CA TRP A 271 -7.33 -14.48 -7.26
C TRP A 271 -6.43 -15.37 -6.39
N MET A 272 -5.92 -16.48 -6.96
CA MET A 272 -5.00 -17.36 -6.24
C MET A 272 -3.73 -16.63 -5.82
N LYS A 273 -3.11 -15.85 -6.72
CA LYS A 273 -1.94 -15.01 -6.39
C LYS A 273 -2.24 -13.99 -5.31
N ARG A 274 -3.40 -13.34 -5.38
CA ARG A 274 -3.85 -12.37 -4.39
C ARG A 274 -3.98 -12.98 -3.00
N PHE A 275 -4.66 -14.12 -2.89
CA PHE A 275 -4.81 -14.83 -1.63
C PHE A 275 -3.48 -15.33 -1.08
N GLN A 276 -2.62 -15.89 -1.91
CA GLN A 276 -1.28 -16.33 -1.52
C GLN A 276 -0.46 -15.18 -0.92
N LYS A 277 -0.51 -14.00 -1.55
CA LYS A 277 0.20 -12.83 -1.02
C LYS A 277 -0.38 -12.35 0.30
N MET A 278 -1.69 -12.31 0.44
CA MET A 278 -2.34 -11.90 1.69
C MET A 278 -2.08 -12.89 2.84
N ALA A 279 -1.92 -14.19 2.54
CA ALA A 279 -1.61 -15.23 3.54
C ALA A 279 -0.24 -15.05 4.21
N GLU A 280 0.66 -14.26 3.65
CA GLU A 280 1.91 -13.90 4.33
C GLU A 280 1.64 -13.09 5.62
N TYR A 281 0.58 -12.27 5.62
CA TYR A 281 0.34 -11.27 6.65
C TYR A 281 -0.90 -11.51 7.49
N PHE A 282 -1.86 -12.29 6.99
CA PHE A 282 -3.14 -12.47 7.66
C PHE A 282 -3.49 -13.93 7.82
N ASP A 283 -4.08 -14.27 8.96
CA ASP A 283 -4.51 -15.62 9.30
C ASP A 283 -5.96 -15.88 8.87
N ALA A 284 -6.71 -14.82 8.60
CA ALA A 284 -8.08 -14.85 8.14
C ALA A 284 -8.38 -13.63 7.24
N TYR A 285 -9.43 -13.74 6.41
CA TYR A 285 -9.87 -12.64 5.53
C TYR A 285 -11.34 -12.37 5.70
N ARG A 286 -11.71 -11.09 5.54
CA ARG A 286 -13.04 -10.69 5.12
C ARG A 286 -13.00 -10.45 3.61
N ILE A 287 -13.92 -11.07 2.87
CA ILE A 287 -14.17 -10.75 1.48
C ILE A 287 -15.46 -9.95 1.47
N ASP A 288 -15.40 -8.74 0.94
CA ASP A 288 -16.52 -7.83 0.90
C ASP A 288 -17.27 -8.00 -0.44
N HIS A 289 -18.61 -8.01 -0.40
CA HIS A 289 -19.47 -8.04 -1.58
C HIS A 289 -19.12 -9.11 -2.63
N ILE A 290 -19.28 -10.37 -2.30
CA ILE A 290 -19.15 -11.48 -3.24
C ILE A 290 -20.45 -11.65 -4.03
#